data_d8bf3ec8c7c383e936499834b8a312e1
#
_entry.id   d8bf3ec8c7c383e936499834b8a312e1
#
_cell.length_a   1.000
_cell.length_b   1.000
_cell.length_c   1.000
_cell.angle_alpha   90.00
_cell.angle_beta   90.00
_cell.angle_gamma   90.00
#
_symmetry.space_group_name_H-M   'P 1'
#
loop_
_entity.id
_entity.type
_entity.pdbx_description
1 polymer ?
#
loop_
_entity_poly.entity_id
_entity_poly.type
_entity_poly.pdbx_seq_one_letter_code
_entity_poly.pdbx_strand_id
1 'polypeptide(L)'
;LNSWPDNGNLDKARRLLWPIKQKYGKKISWADLLILAGNAAIESMGGTTFGFSGGRPDIWGPEEDIHWGVESEWLDNKRYKGERELDNPLAAVQMGLIYVNPQGPDGNPDPLASAHDIRETFGRMAMNDEETVALVAGGHTFGKSHGAGPENNVQAEPEDAPLEEMGFGWTSTFGSGVGSDTITSGIEGAWTANPTKWDNGYFDLLFGYEWELTKSPAGAHIWHAVGQTE
;
A
#
# COMPACT_ATOMS: atom_id res chain seq x y z
N LEU A 1 -11.62 2.37 3.00
CA LEU A 1 -10.89 1.69 4.06
C LEU A 1 -11.10 0.18 4.05
N ASN A 2 -12.32 -0.26 3.79
CA ASN A 2 -12.70 -1.66 3.83
C ASN A 2 -12.79 -2.31 2.44
N SER A 3 -12.61 -1.56 1.36
CA SER A 3 -12.73 -2.05 -0.02
C SER A 3 -11.55 -2.91 -0.49
N TRP A 4 -10.40 -2.79 0.17
CA TRP A 4 -9.16 -3.40 -0.28
C TRP A 4 -8.61 -4.38 0.76
N PRO A 5 -8.32 -5.64 0.39
CA PRO A 5 -7.74 -6.63 1.30
C PRO A 5 -6.42 -6.18 1.93
N ASP A 6 -5.63 -5.40 1.18
CA ASP A 6 -4.35 -4.87 1.66
C ASP A 6 -4.49 -3.73 2.69
N ASN A 7 -5.69 -3.22 2.91
CA ASN A 7 -5.97 -2.22 3.95
C ASN A 7 -6.15 -2.82 5.35
N GLY A 8 -5.59 -3.98 5.60
CA GLY A 8 -5.63 -4.61 6.92
C GLY A 8 -5.11 -3.71 8.04
N ASN A 9 -5.75 -3.76 9.20
CA ASN A 9 -5.37 -3.01 10.41
C ASN A 9 -5.47 -1.47 10.34
N LEU A 10 -6.02 -0.85 9.31
CA LEU A 10 -6.21 0.60 9.27
C LEU A 10 -7.24 1.12 10.29
N ASP A 11 -8.10 0.27 10.78
CA ASP A 11 -9.01 0.58 11.88
C ASP A 11 -8.27 0.91 13.20
N LYS A 12 -7.07 0.37 13.40
CA LYS A 12 -6.20 0.75 14.53
C LYS A 12 -5.82 2.23 14.47
N ALA A 13 -5.47 2.74 13.29
CA ALA A 13 -5.16 4.16 13.11
C ALA A 13 -6.36 5.05 13.46
N ARG A 14 -7.57 4.68 13.02
CA ARG A 14 -8.81 5.39 13.42
C ARG A 14 -9.01 5.38 14.92
N ARG A 15 -8.81 4.25 15.57
CA ARG A 15 -8.95 4.15 17.04
C ARG A 15 -7.94 5.02 17.79
N LEU A 16 -6.69 5.08 17.31
CA LEU A 16 -5.69 5.98 17.87
C LEU A 16 -6.06 7.45 17.73
N LEU A 17 -6.69 7.83 16.62
CA LEU A 17 -7.15 9.21 16.39
C LEU A 17 -8.51 9.53 17.05
N TRP A 18 -9.22 8.53 17.54
CA TRP A 18 -10.57 8.71 18.11
C TRP A 18 -10.65 9.73 19.25
N PRO A 19 -9.72 9.79 20.22
CA PRO A 19 -9.76 10.82 21.27
C PRO A 19 -9.69 12.25 20.70
N ILE A 20 -8.94 12.46 19.63
CA ILE A 20 -8.86 13.74 18.93
C ILE A 20 -10.20 14.03 18.24
N LYS A 21 -10.74 13.06 17.51
CA LYS A 21 -12.04 13.19 16.85
C LYS A 21 -13.15 13.49 17.82
N GLN A 22 -13.18 12.83 18.98
CA GLN A 22 -14.15 13.12 20.04
C GLN A 22 -14.03 14.54 20.58
N LYS A 23 -12.80 15.01 20.81
CA LYS A 23 -12.54 16.36 21.32
C LYS A 23 -13.03 17.45 20.38
N TYR A 24 -12.82 17.28 19.08
CA TYR A 24 -13.15 18.30 18.09
C TYR A 24 -14.49 18.06 17.39
N GLY A 25 -15.04 16.86 17.44
CA GLY A 25 -16.34 16.49 16.91
C GLY A 25 -16.51 16.86 15.44
N LYS A 26 -17.55 17.65 15.14
CA LYS A 26 -17.84 18.11 13.78
C LYS A 26 -16.94 19.25 13.27
N LYS A 27 -16.06 19.79 14.12
CA LYS A 27 -15.15 20.88 13.74
C LYS A 27 -14.01 20.40 12.83
N ILE A 28 -13.77 19.10 12.76
CA ILE A 28 -12.82 18.49 11.86
C ILE A 28 -13.46 17.23 11.26
N SER A 29 -13.39 17.06 9.93
CA SER A 29 -13.76 15.82 9.27
C SER A 29 -12.76 14.70 9.58
N TRP A 30 -13.13 13.44 9.35
CA TRP A 30 -12.17 12.35 9.35
C TRP A 30 -11.16 12.49 8.22
N ALA A 31 -11.60 12.93 7.04
CA ALA A 31 -10.74 13.20 5.90
C ALA A 31 -9.61 14.18 6.28
N ASP A 32 -9.97 15.32 6.87
CA ASP A 32 -8.98 16.30 7.30
C ASP A 32 -8.09 15.80 8.45
N LEU A 33 -8.67 15.06 9.40
CA LEU A 33 -7.91 14.51 10.52
C LEU A 33 -6.87 13.48 10.06
N LEU A 34 -7.22 12.60 9.12
CA LEU A 34 -6.29 11.60 8.58
C LEU A 34 -5.15 12.25 7.79
N ILE A 35 -5.46 13.26 6.96
CA ILE A 35 -4.42 14.00 6.22
C ILE A 35 -3.49 14.76 7.18
N LEU A 36 -4.05 15.43 8.18
CA LEU A 36 -3.25 16.13 9.19
C LEU A 36 -2.35 15.17 9.99
N ALA A 37 -2.89 14.00 10.35
CA ALA A 37 -2.11 12.97 11.04
C ALA A 37 -0.96 12.45 10.18
N GLY A 38 -1.18 12.25 8.87
CA GLY A 38 -0.14 11.89 7.92
C GLY A 38 0.95 12.94 7.83
N ASN A 39 0.60 14.22 7.70
CA ASN A 39 1.57 15.31 7.71
C ASN A 39 2.38 15.35 9.01
N ALA A 40 1.73 15.25 10.16
CA ALA A 40 2.40 15.24 11.45
C ALA A 40 3.34 14.03 11.60
N ALA A 41 2.96 12.87 11.07
CA ALA A 41 3.83 11.68 11.04
C ALA A 41 5.08 11.91 10.19
N ILE A 42 4.93 12.41 8.97
CA ILE A 42 6.05 12.72 8.07
C ILE A 42 7.00 13.74 8.70
N GLU A 43 6.47 14.81 9.29
CA GLU A 43 7.28 15.82 9.96
C GLU A 43 8.01 15.28 11.20
N SER A 44 7.36 14.38 11.95
CA SER A 44 7.99 13.72 13.11
C SER A 44 9.16 12.81 12.72
N MET A 45 9.17 12.32 11.48
CA MET A 45 10.27 11.53 10.92
C MET A 45 11.39 12.37 10.32
N GLY A 46 11.25 13.70 10.30
CA GLY A 46 12.21 14.64 9.71
C GLY A 46 11.93 15.00 8.24
N GLY A 47 10.82 14.54 7.67
CA GLY A 47 10.35 14.97 6.35
C GLY A 47 9.74 16.37 6.40
N THR A 48 9.65 17.01 5.23
CA THR A 48 9.01 18.31 5.09
C THR A 48 7.70 18.16 4.32
N THR A 49 6.60 18.68 4.86
CA THR A 49 5.30 18.71 4.18
C THR A 49 5.04 20.09 3.58
N PHE A 50 4.13 20.18 2.61
CA PHE A 50 3.71 21.45 2.02
C PHE A 50 2.74 22.24 2.91
N GLY A 51 2.41 21.71 4.08
CA GLY A 51 1.44 22.29 5.00
C GLY A 51 0.08 21.61 4.93
N PHE A 52 -0.90 22.21 5.58
CA PHE A 52 -2.23 21.65 5.71
C PHE A 52 -3.32 22.69 5.44
N SER A 53 -4.34 22.28 4.74
CA SER A 53 -5.56 23.06 4.54
C SER A 53 -6.74 22.13 4.76
N GLY A 54 -7.68 22.54 5.62
CA GLY A 54 -8.90 21.80 5.92
C GLY A 54 -10.06 22.14 4.97
N GLY A 55 -11.17 21.42 5.14
CA GLY A 55 -12.42 21.65 4.40
C GLY A 55 -12.90 20.44 3.58
N ARG A 56 -12.23 19.29 3.69
CA ARG A 56 -12.68 18.06 3.02
C ARG A 56 -13.88 17.47 3.75
N PRO A 57 -14.99 17.18 3.06
CA PRO A 57 -16.09 16.43 3.65
C PRO A 57 -15.71 14.95 3.82
N ASP A 58 -16.39 14.28 4.76
CA ASP A 58 -16.34 12.83 4.84
C ASP A 58 -17.30 12.23 3.82
N ILE A 59 -16.81 11.25 3.04
CA ILE A 59 -17.58 10.44 2.10
C ILE A 59 -17.57 9.02 2.64
N TRP A 60 -18.75 8.47 2.87
CA TRP A 60 -18.93 7.18 3.56
C TRP A 60 -19.32 6.02 2.64
N GLY A 61 -19.59 6.30 1.39
CA GLY A 61 -19.93 5.31 0.39
C GLY A 61 -19.36 5.67 -0.97
N PRO A 62 -19.36 4.75 -1.92
CA PRO A 62 -18.92 5.02 -3.28
C PRO A 62 -19.84 6.07 -3.93
N GLU A 63 -19.26 6.96 -4.70
CA GLU A 63 -19.98 7.89 -5.56
C GLU A 63 -20.22 7.22 -6.92
N GLU A 64 -21.47 7.23 -7.39
CA GLU A 64 -21.87 6.51 -8.62
C GLU A 64 -21.11 6.98 -9.86
N ASP A 65 -20.78 8.26 -9.94
CA ASP A 65 -20.08 8.88 -11.07
C ASP A 65 -18.58 8.60 -11.10
N ILE A 66 -18.02 8.03 -10.04
CA ILE A 66 -16.60 7.64 -9.95
C ILE A 66 -16.41 6.13 -9.70
N HIS A 67 -17.48 5.34 -9.85
CA HIS A 67 -17.39 3.89 -9.76
C HIS A 67 -16.88 3.30 -11.09
N TRP A 68 -15.70 2.70 -11.04
CA TRP A 68 -14.98 2.17 -12.21
C TRP A 68 -15.12 0.65 -12.39
N GLY A 69 -16.05 0.04 -11.69
CA GLY A 69 -16.25 -1.40 -11.68
C GLY A 69 -15.72 -2.06 -10.40
N VAL A 70 -15.69 -3.36 -10.41
CA VAL A 70 -15.21 -4.18 -9.28
C VAL A 70 -13.69 -4.03 -9.18
N GLU A 71 -13.19 -3.67 -8.01
CA GLU A 71 -11.77 -3.40 -7.79
C GLU A 71 -10.86 -4.58 -8.11
N SER A 72 -11.32 -5.81 -7.87
CA SER A 72 -10.59 -7.02 -8.25
C SER A 72 -10.33 -7.16 -9.77
N GLU A 73 -11.08 -6.46 -10.61
CA GLU A 73 -10.85 -6.43 -12.06
C GLU A 73 -9.66 -5.54 -12.46
N TRP A 74 -9.21 -4.69 -11.54
CA TRP A 74 -8.09 -3.77 -11.74
C TRP A 74 -6.78 -4.27 -11.14
N LEU A 75 -6.82 -5.43 -10.49
CA LEU A 75 -5.65 -6.02 -9.85
C LEU A 75 -4.83 -6.85 -10.83
N ASP A 76 -3.55 -7.02 -10.50
CA ASP A 76 -2.62 -7.89 -11.19
C ASP A 76 -2.48 -7.55 -12.69
N ASN A 77 -2.27 -8.53 -13.52
CA ASN A 77 -2.13 -8.38 -14.97
C ASN A 77 -3.43 -8.04 -15.70
N LYS A 78 -4.58 -8.14 -15.05
CA LYS A 78 -5.91 -7.91 -15.63
C LYS A 78 -6.09 -6.53 -16.25
N ARG A 79 -5.36 -5.53 -15.77
CA ARG A 79 -5.41 -4.15 -16.28
C ARG A 79 -4.57 -3.91 -17.53
N TYR A 80 -3.68 -4.84 -17.89
CA TYR A 80 -2.85 -4.72 -19.07
C TYR A 80 -3.43 -5.46 -20.25
N LYS A 81 -3.24 -4.92 -21.46
CA LYS A 81 -3.58 -5.55 -22.74
C LYS A 81 -2.38 -5.52 -23.68
N GLY A 82 -2.42 -6.40 -24.71
CA GLY A 82 -1.38 -6.46 -25.74
C GLY A 82 0.00 -6.64 -25.15
N GLU A 83 0.92 -5.75 -25.51
CA GLU A 83 2.29 -5.70 -25.00
C GLU A 83 2.39 -4.87 -23.69
N ARG A 84 1.46 -5.10 -22.76
CA ARG A 84 1.36 -4.44 -21.46
C ARG A 84 0.97 -2.96 -21.55
N GLU A 85 0.04 -2.67 -22.43
CA GLU A 85 -0.58 -1.35 -22.49
C GLU A 85 -1.77 -1.28 -21.53
N LEU A 86 -1.93 -0.13 -20.88
CA LEU A 86 -3.08 0.14 -20.02
C LEU A 86 -4.27 0.62 -20.87
N ASP A 87 -5.39 -0.06 -20.70
CA ASP A 87 -6.60 0.18 -21.48
C ASP A 87 -7.22 1.56 -21.21
N ASN A 88 -7.29 1.90 -19.92
CA ASN A 88 -7.89 3.14 -19.46
C ASN A 88 -6.86 3.99 -18.71
N PRO A 89 -6.46 5.16 -19.26
CA PRO A 89 -5.49 6.03 -18.61
C PRO A 89 -5.88 6.46 -17.19
N LEU A 90 -7.17 6.73 -16.98
CA LEU A 90 -7.66 7.15 -15.66
C LEU A 90 -7.56 6.04 -14.62
N ALA A 91 -7.79 4.79 -15.02
CA ALA A 91 -7.62 3.65 -14.11
C ALA A 91 -6.20 3.59 -13.56
N ALA A 92 -5.17 3.76 -14.40
CA ALA A 92 -3.78 3.79 -13.96
C ALA A 92 -3.51 4.89 -12.93
N VAL A 93 -4.07 6.07 -13.13
CA VAL A 93 -3.92 7.21 -12.22
C VAL A 93 -4.66 6.99 -10.91
N GLN A 94 -5.89 6.49 -10.95
CA GLN A 94 -6.70 6.27 -9.75
C GLN A 94 -6.20 5.13 -8.88
N MET A 95 -5.83 4.03 -9.50
CA MET A 95 -5.35 2.85 -8.80
C MET A 95 -3.96 3.09 -8.21
N GLY A 96 -3.26 4.10 -8.74
CA GLY A 96 -1.99 4.53 -8.20
C GLY A 96 -0.93 3.45 -8.23
N LEU A 97 0.01 3.61 -7.33
CA LEU A 97 1.26 2.85 -7.29
C LEU A 97 1.10 1.42 -6.80
N ILE A 98 0.07 1.17 -6.02
CA ILE A 98 -0.19 -0.12 -5.38
C ILE A 98 -0.40 -1.25 -6.41
N TYR A 99 -0.70 -0.89 -7.65
CA TYR A 99 -1.05 -1.84 -8.71
C TYR A 99 -0.01 -1.97 -9.82
N VAL A 100 1.16 -1.44 -9.63
CA VAL A 100 2.34 -1.96 -10.32
C VAL A 100 2.57 -3.34 -9.72
N ASN A 101 2.36 -4.38 -10.53
CA ASN A 101 2.28 -5.75 -10.04
C ASN A 101 3.53 -6.14 -9.21
N PRO A 102 3.42 -6.34 -7.88
CA PRO A 102 4.57 -6.64 -7.04
C PRO A 102 5.18 -8.02 -7.32
N GLN A 103 4.44 -8.90 -7.99
CA GLN A 103 4.94 -10.19 -8.45
C GLN A 103 5.71 -10.09 -9.76
N GLY A 104 5.81 -8.90 -10.35
CA GLY A 104 6.39 -8.65 -11.66
C GLY A 104 5.44 -8.95 -12.82
N PRO A 105 5.80 -8.58 -14.05
CA PRO A 105 5.00 -8.85 -15.23
C PRO A 105 4.67 -10.32 -15.38
N ASP A 106 3.39 -10.63 -15.58
CA ASP A 106 2.86 -11.99 -15.73
C ASP A 106 3.20 -12.93 -14.55
N GLY A 107 3.36 -12.37 -13.35
CA GLY A 107 3.72 -13.12 -12.16
C GLY A 107 5.19 -13.56 -12.10
N ASN A 108 6.02 -13.02 -12.97
CA ASN A 108 7.46 -13.26 -12.99
C ASN A 108 8.21 -12.07 -12.41
N PRO A 109 8.85 -12.21 -11.24
CA PRO A 109 9.54 -11.11 -10.56
C PRO A 109 10.87 -10.78 -11.25
N ASP A 110 10.77 -10.07 -12.37
CA ASP A 110 11.89 -9.56 -13.15
C ASP A 110 11.97 -8.04 -13.00
N PRO A 111 12.99 -7.50 -12.30
CA PRO A 111 13.14 -6.06 -12.10
C PRO A 111 13.26 -5.25 -13.39
N LEU A 112 13.89 -5.82 -14.42
CA LEU A 112 14.05 -5.13 -15.70
C LEU A 112 12.72 -5.06 -16.46
N ALA A 113 11.97 -6.14 -16.50
CA ALA A 113 10.66 -6.16 -17.11
C ALA A 113 9.67 -5.27 -16.33
N SER A 114 9.76 -5.24 -15.00
CA SER A 114 8.95 -4.35 -14.16
C SER A 114 9.19 -2.86 -14.46
N ALA A 115 10.37 -2.49 -14.92
CA ALA A 115 10.67 -1.09 -15.26
C ALA A 115 9.77 -0.55 -16.38
N HIS A 116 9.34 -1.40 -17.31
CA HIS A 116 8.39 -1.02 -18.35
C HIS A 116 7.03 -0.64 -17.74
N ASP A 117 6.48 -1.50 -16.88
CA ASP A 117 5.20 -1.26 -16.22
C ASP A 117 5.24 -0.04 -15.31
N ILE A 118 6.35 0.16 -14.61
CA ILE A 118 6.58 1.33 -13.77
C ILE A 118 6.54 2.59 -14.63
N ARG A 119 7.30 2.66 -15.70
CA ARG A 119 7.33 3.82 -16.60
C ARG A 119 5.98 4.10 -17.23
N GLU A 120 5.25 3.07 -17.67
CA GLU A 120 3.91 3.23 -18.23
C GLU A 120 2.95 3.82 -17.18
N THR A 121 2.96 3.30 -15.97
CA THR A 121 2.07 3.74 -14.89
C THR A 121 2.40 5.17 -14.44
N PHE A 122 3.66 5.44 -14.12
CA PHE A 122 4.07 6.76 -13.62
C PHE A 122 4.14 7.83 -14.71
N GLY A 123 4.45 7.43 -15.95
CA GLY A 123 4.40 8.34 -17.10
C GLY A 123 2.99 8.89 -17.34
N ARG A 124 1.94 8.10 -17.09
CA ARG A 124 0.55 8.57 -17.13
C ARG A 124 0.21 9.60 -16.04
N MET A 125 0.97 9.62 -14.97
CA MET A 125 0.92 10.66 -13.94
C MET A 125 1.87 11.84 -14.24
N ALA A 126 2.40 11.92 -15.45
CA ALA A 126 3.35 12.93 -15.93
C ALA A 126 4.68 12.94 -15.15
N MET A 127 5.09 11.80 -14.60
CA MET A 127 6.35 11.64 -13.88
C MET A 127 7.44 11.07 -14.79
N ASN A 128 8.63 11.65 -14.71
CA ASN A 128 9.83 11.08 -15.31
C ASN A 128 10.49 10.05 -14.36
N ASP A 129 11.59 9.41 -14.80
CA ASP A 129 12.27 8.38 -14.02
C ASP A 129 12.81 8.91 -12.69
N GLU A 130 13.38 10.12 -12.67
CA GLU A 130 13.90 10.74 -11.45
C GLU A 130 12.79 11.02 -10.43
N GLU A 131 11.69 11.58 -10.87
CA GLU A 131 10.52 11.84 -10.01
C GLU A 131 9.90 10.55 -9.52
N THR A 132 9.82 9.52 -10.37
CA THR A 132 9.33 8.19 -10.00
C THR A 132 10.20 7.55 -8.92
N VAL A 133 11.51 7.59 -9.08
CA VAL A 133 12.46 7.06 -8.08
C VAL A 133 12.38 7.84 -6.78
N ALA A 134 12.29 9.18 -6.85
CA ALA A 134 12.15 10.03 -5.66
C ALA A 134 10.86 9.70 -4.88
N LEU A 135 9.74 9.49 -5.58
CA LEU A 135 8.48 9.12 -4.95
C LEU A 135 8.53 7.73 -4.32
N VAL A 136 9.00 6.73 -5.07
CA VAL A 136 9.04 5.34 -4.60
C VAL A 136 10.04 5.17 -3.46
N ALA A 137 11.27 5.63 -3.62
CA ALA A 137 12.29 5.54 -2.58
C ALA A 137 11.96 6.40 -1.36
N GLY A 138 11.38 7.58 -1.59
CA GLY A 138 10.88 8.43 -0.51
C GLY A 138 9.76 7.77 0.29
N GLY A 139 8.85 7.07 -0.37
CA GLY A 139 7.81 6.28 0.29
C GLY A 139 8.37 5.08 1.05
N HIS A 140 9.33 4.38 0.47
CA HIS A 140 9.91 3.16 1.05
C HIS A 140 10.93 3.43 2.16
N THR A 141 11.37 4.68 2.36
CA THR A 141 12.28 5.01 3.46
C THR A 141 11.63 4.90 4.83
N PHE A 142 10.30 4.96 4.90
CA PHE A 142 9.56 4.87 6.16
C PHE A 142 8.41 3.87 6.07
N GLY A 143 7.89 3.52 7.24
CA GLY A 143 6.74 2.63 7.35
C GLY A 143 7.08 1.17 7.16
N LYS A 144 6.04 0.39 7.03
CA LYS A 144 6.10 -1.06 6.82
C LYS A 144 5.40 -1.45 5.53
N SER A 145 5.90 -2.51 4.93
CA SER A 145 5.24 -3.17 3.80
C SER A 145 4.60 -4.47 4.23
N HIS A 146 3.61 -4.87 3.45
CA HIS A 146 3.15 -6.25 3.34
C HIS A 146 3.12 -6.58 1.85
N GLY A 147 3.67 -7.70 1.47
CA GLY A 147 3.69 -8.13 0.07
C GLY A 147 2.34 -8.67 -0.39
N ALA A 148 2.18 -8.87 -1.69
CA ALA A 148 1.04 -9.60 -2.24
C ALA A 148 1.13 -11.09 -1.90
N GLY A 149 0.05 -11.67 -1.41
CA GLY A 149 -0.08 -13.10 -1.16
C GLY A 149 -1.22 -13.71 -1.97
N PRO A 150 -1.42 -15.04 -1.89
CA PRO A 150 -2.52 -15.70 -2.56
C PRO A 150 -3.89 -15.13 -2.15
N GLU A 151 -4.73 -14.80 -3.12
CA GLU A 151 -6.08 -14.24 -2.88
C GLU A 151 -6.95 -15.17 -2.01
N ASN A 152 -6.72 -16.47 -2.06
CA ASN A 152 -7.47 -17.44 -1.27
C ASN A 152 -7.20 -17.37 0.24
N ASN A 153 -6.21 -16.62 0.68
CA ASN A 153 -6.00 -16.32 2.10
C ASN A 153 -6.93 -15.21 2.61
N VAL A 154 -7.52 -14.42 1.72
CA VAL A 154 -8.41 -13.31 2.08
C VAL A 154 -9.80 -13.86 2.36
N GLN A 155 -10.39 -13.48 3.49
CA GLN A 155 -11.75 -13.83 3.87
C GLN A 155 -12.77 -12.80 3.38
N ALA A 156 -14.01 -12.96 3.82
CA ALA A 156 -15.10 -12.08 3.43
C ALA A 156 -14.80 -10.61 3.75
N GLU A 157 -15.45 -9.74 3.00
CA GLU A 157 -15.41 -8.30 3.24
C GLU A 157 -15.82 -7.99 4.70
N PRO A 158 -15.21 -6.97 5.32
CA PRO A 158 -15.50 -6.63 6.71
C PRO A 158 -16.98 -6.36 7.02
N GLU A 159 -17.72 -5.87 6.03
CA GLU A 159 -19.15 -5.63 6.13
C GLU A 159 -20.01 -6.91 6.15
N ASP A 160 -19.50 -7.98 5.56
CA ASP A 160 -20.13 -9.31 5.55
C ASP A 160 -19.63 -10.21 6.69
N ALA A 161 -18.69 -9.73 7.48
CA ALA A 161 -18.14 -10.46 8.61
C ALA A 161 -19.15 -10.65 9.74
N PRO A 162 -19.01 -11.68 10.58
CA PRO A 162 -19.77 -11.81 11.82
C PRO A 162 -19.68 -10.55 12.69
N LEU A 163 -20.72 -10.27 13.47
CA LEU A 163 -20.83 -9.05 14.25
C LEU A 163 -19.62 -8.80 15.17
N GLU A 164 -19.06 -9.82 15.74
CA GLU A 164 -17.88 -9.80 16.59
C GLU A 164 -16.59 -9.41 15.86
N GLU A 165 -16.56 -9.58 14.54
CA GLU A 165 -15.43 -9.26 13.68
C GLU A 165 -15.61 -7.94 12.92
N MET A 166 -16.82 -7.39 12.89
CA MET A 166 -17.11 -6.15 12.19
C MET A 166 -16.26 -4.98 12.70
N GLY A 167 -15.67 -4.25 11.78
CA GLY A 167 -14.80 -3.11 12.08
C GLY A 167 -13.36 -3.45 12.43
N PHE A 168 -12.98 -4.72 12.40
CA PHE A 168 -11.58 -5.14 12.57
C PHE A 168 -10.79 -5.21 11.25
N GLY A 169 -11.45 -4.91 10.15
CA GLY A 169 -10.86 -4.96 8.83
C GLY A 169 -10.89 -6.37 8.24
N TRP A 170 -10.11 -6.58 7.20
CA TRP A 170 -10.01 -7.87 6.54
C TRP A 170 -9.31 -8.90 7.43
N THR A 171 -9.78 -10.13 7.37
CA THR A 171 -9.18 -11.28 8.05
C THR A 171 -8.48 -12.21 7.05
N SER A 172 -7.58 -13.06 7.54
CA SER A 172 -6.80 -13.98 6.72
C SER A 172 -6.94 -15.41 7.24
N THR A 173 -6.92 -16.38 6.33
CA THR A 173 -6.81 -17.81 6.66
C THR A 173 -5.37 -18.25 6.87
N PHE A 174 -4.41 -17.37 6.63
CA PHE A 174 -2.99 -17.65 6.83
C PHE A 174 -2.65 -17.68 8.33
N GLY A 175 -1.95 -18.72 8.77
CA GLY A 175 -1.48 -18.86 10.14
C GLY A 175 -2.60 -18.75 11.18
N SER A 176 -2.44 -17.82 12.10
CA SER A 176 -3.44 -17.53 13.14
C SER A 176 -4.56 -16.58 12.67
N GLY A 177 -4.41 -15.94 11.51
CA GLY A 177 -5.31 -14.90 11.02
C GLY A 177 -5.28 -13.60 11.79
N VAL A 178 -4.40 -13.45 12.79
CA VAL A 178 -4.28 -12.28 13.65
C VAL A 178 -2.83 -11.78 13.73
N GLY A 179 -2.63 -10.54 14.16
CA GLY A 179 -1.29 -9.95 14.24
C GLY A 179 -0.65 -9.82 12.86
N SER A 180 0.56 -10.33 12.68
CA SER A 180 1.26 -10.38 11.38
C SER A 180 0.57 -11.29 10.37
N ASP A 181 -0.22 -12.24 10.83
CA ASP A 181 -0.94 -13.18 9.97
C ASP A 181 -2.25 -12.60 9.41
N THR A 182 -2.61 -11.38 9.76
CA THR A 182 -3.80 -10.68 9.21
C THR A 182 -3.63 -10.29 7.76
N ILE A 183 -2.39 -10.11 7.29
CA ILE A 183 -2.09 -9.71 5.92
C ILE A 183 -1.94 -10.91 5.01
N THR A 184 -2.31 -10.75 3.76
CA THR A 184 -2.39 -11.83 2.79
C THR A 184 -1.06 -12.52 2.51
N SER A 185 0.05 -11.78 2.58
CA SER A 185 1.39 -12.29 2.30
C SER A 185 2.09 -12.98 3.46
N GLY A 186 1.59 -12.81 4.69
CA GLY A 186 2.28 -13.24 5.91
C GLY A 186 3.57 -12.45 6.21
N ILE A 187 3.78 -11.33 5.54
CA ILE A 187 4.94 -10.45 5.74
C ILE A 187 4.47 -9.13 6.32
N GLU A 188 5.11 -8.73 7.41
CA GLU A 188 5.03 -7.38 7.94
C GLU A 188 6.46 -6.88 8.18
N GLY A 189 7.06 -6.25 7.17
CA GLY A 189 8.45 -5.83 7.18
C GLY A 189 8.67 -4.39 6.77
N ALA A 190 9.77 -3.80 7.22
CA ALA A 190 10.24 -2.50 6.79
C ALA A 190 11.30 -2.65 5.69
N TRP A 191 11.36 -1.68 4.76
CA TRP A 191 12.42 -1.64 3.75
C TRP A 191 13.73 -1.03 4.25
N THR A 192 13.72 -0.46 5.48
CA THR A 192 14.90 0.19 6.06
C THR A 192 15.08 -0.22 7.52
N ALA A 193 16.29 -0.05 8.03
CA ALA A 193 16.59 -0.27 9.44
C ALA A 193 15.92 0.76 10.38
N ASN A 194 15.51 1.93 9.84
CA ASN A 194 14.91 3.02 10.59
C ASN A 194 13.55 3.45 10.00
N PRO A 195 12.50 2.63 10.07
CA PRO A 195 11.23 2.87 9.37
C PRO A 195 10.43 4.06 9.91
N THR A 196 10.91 4.73 10.94
CA THR A 196 10.33 5.96 11.51
C THR A 196 11.20 7.19 11.28
N LYS A 197 12.12 7.11 10.32
CA LYS A 197 13.03 8.22 9.99
C LYS A 197 13.04 8.49 8.49
N TRP A 198 12.99 9.76 8.12
CA TRP A 198 13.14 10.20 6.74
C TRP A 198 14.63 10.37 6.41
N ASP A 199 15.21 9.37 5.74
CA ASP A 199 16.64 9.34 5.37
C ASP A 199 16.85 8.54 4.07
N ASN A 200 18.10 8.29 3.70
CA ASN A 200 18.48 7.53 2.51
C ASN A 200 18.68 6.03 2.77
N GLY A 201 18.23 5.51 3.91
CA GLY A 201 18.45 4.12 4.31
C GLY A 201 17.91 3.09 3.31
N TYR A 202 16.88 3.45 2.53
CA TYR A 202 16.37 2.59 1.45
C TYR A 202 17.46 2.32 0.39
N PHE A 203 18.14 3.35 -0.09
CA PHE A 203 19.22 3.18 -1.07
C PHE A 203 20.45 2.50 -0.48
N ASP A 204 20.78 2.77 0.78
CA ASP A 204 21.89 2.13 1.47
C ASP A 204 21.69 0.60 1.52
N LEU A 205 20.46 0.15 1.78
CA LEU A 205 20.14 -1.27 1.76
C LEU A 205 20.05 -1.82 0.34
N LEU A 206 19.35 -1.13 -0.58
CA LEU A 206 19.15 -1.61 -1.94
C LEU A 206 20.47 -1.87 -2.67
N PHE A 207 21.44 -0.96 -2.53
CA PHE A 207 22.73 -1.04 -3.20
C PHE A 207 23.85 -1.64 -2.34
N GLY A 208 23.60 -1.82 -1.04
CA GLY A 208 24.59 -2.37 -0.11
C GLY A 208 24.68 -3.88 -0.11
N TYR A 209 23.72 -4.57 -0.70
CA TYR A 209 23.63 -6.04 -0.71
C TYR A 209 23.41 -6.60 -2.11
N GLU A 210 23.81 -7.85 -2.30
CA GLU A 210 23.30 -8.68 -3.37
C GLU A 210 21.98 -9.31 -2.94
N TRP A 211 21.04 -9.47 -3.87
CA TRP A 211 19.68 -9.93 -3.57
C TRP A 211 19.36 -11.20 -4.35
N GLU A 212 18.72 -12.15 -3.69
CA GLU A 212 18.18 -13.35 -4.31
C GLU A 212 16.67 -13.46 -4.09
N LEU A 213 16.00 -14.06 -5.08
CA LEU A 213 14.55 -14.25 -5.04
C LEU A 213 14.21 -15.47 -4.18
N THR A 214 13.28 -15.29 -3.24
CA THR A 214 12.76 -16.36 -2.42
C THR A 214 11.24 -16.19 -2.22
N LYS A 215 10.66 -16.96 -1.32
CA LYS A 215 9.24 -16.87 -0.98
C LYS A 215 9.04 -16.69 0.51
N SER A 216 8.04 -15.87 0.85
CA SER A 216 7.54 -15.77 2.22
C SER A 216 6.88 -17.07 2.68
N PRO A 217 6.64 -17.24 3.99
CA PRO A 217 5.87 -18.37 4.51
C PRO A 217 4.48 -18.53 3.88
N ALA A 218 3.85 -17.44 3.46
CA ALA A 218 2.55 -17.46 2.76
C ALA A 218 2.67 -17.68 1.25
N GLY A 219 3.88 -17.81 0.70
CA GLY A 219 4.13 -18.08 -0.71
C GLY A 219 4.31 -16.84 -1.60
N ALA A 220 4.28 -15.61 -1.05
CA ALA A 220 4.56 -14.40 -1.79
C ALA A 220 6.05 -14.32 -2.18
N HIS A 221 6.34 -13.79 -3.36
CA HIS A 221 7.72 -13.55 -3.78
C HIS A 221 8.32 -12.41 -2.97
N ILE A 222 9.54 -12.63 -2.48
CA ILE A 222 10.33 -11.64 -1.74
C ILE A 222 11.80 -11.70 -2.20
N TRP A 223 12.51 -10.59 -1.99
CA TRP A 223 13.94 -10.51 -2.20
C TRP A 223 14.66 -10.60 -0.85
N HIS A 224 15.64 -11.47 -0.77
CA HIS A 224 16.44 -11.71 0.42
C HIS A 224 17.88 -11.30 0.17
N ALA A 225 18.52 -10.65 1.16
CA ALA A 225 19.92 -10.25 1.06
C ALA A 225 20.85 -11.46 1.21
N VAL A 226 21.72 -11.69 0.22
CA VAL A 226 22.64 -12.83 0.19
C VAL A 226 23.61 -12.73 1.38
N GLY A 227 23.75 -13.84 2.10
CA GLY A 227 24.69 -13.94 3.23
C GLY A 227 24.20 -13.33 4.55
N GLN A 228 22.97 -12.86 4.61
CA GLN A 228 22.32 -12.48 5.86
C GLN A 228 21.48 -13.65 6.37
N THR A 229 21.59 -13.94 7.65
CA THR A 229 20.67 -14.85 8.36
C THR A 229 19.57 -14.00 8.98
N GLU A 230 18.32 -14.44 8.81
CA GLU A 230 17.17 -13.85 9.50
C GLU A 230 17.32 -13.87 11.02
#